data_c5cc1a85f9457b4387fcaf934f1f1df4
#
_entry.id   c5cc1a85f9457b4387fcaf934f1f1df4
#
_cell.length_a   1.000
_cell.length_b   1.000
_cell.length_c   1.000
_cell.angle_alpha   90.00
_cell.angle_beta   90.00
_cell.angle_gamma   90.00
#
_symmetry.space_group_name_H-M   'P 1'
#
loop_
_entity.id
_entity.type
_entity.pdbx_description
1 polymer ?
#
loop_
_entity_poly.entity_id
_entity_poly.type
_entity_poly.pdbx_seq_one_letter_code
_entity_poly.pdbx_strand_id
1 'polypeptide(L)'
;MYLKKFILILTFFVVTNFTVLNISFSETLKISTFVPPKHKFNTMLTQWGETLKEKSGGELNVEIFPSGQLGPPPRQFDLVLNGVADIAVVLHSMTPGRFPLSELAGLPFINPKGENSSAFSSKRLTELANKFLLDEHKGTKILMMAVTPPLKIHTNSFNPGDFENFEGKRIRYAGKIWKQIVEKLGASPVPVPPAATADAMSKGVVDGATFPYEATLPFDLAPVSKFTLEPGIASVTFAVVMSEKSYNRLSDAHKALIDETTGANQAEAFGKVWDKVEGVGRNYMEKGGVQIITMSDTQINSLSELLSSVTESNIKSVDDSGLPGTEFLKAFTE
;
A
#
# COMPACT_ATOMS: atom_id res chain seq x y z
N MET A 1 -24.36 96.66 -12.80
CA MET A 1 -23.33 96.24 -11.89
C MET A 1 -23.50 94.70 -11.69
N TYR A 2 -22.70 93.89 -12.40
CA TYR A 2 -22.92 92.47 -12.60
C TYR A 2 -22.07 91.63 -11.58
N LEU A 3 -22.77 90.79 -10.75
CA LEU A 3 -22.14 89.86 -9.84
C LEU A 3 -22.07 88.54 -10.56
N LYS A 4 -20.87 88.04 -10.95
CA LYS A 4 -20.61 86.76 -11.55
C LYS A 4 -20.55 85.74 -10.43
N LYS A 5 -21.48 84.76 -10.42
CA LYS A 5 -21.42 83.56 -9.56
C LYS A 5 -20.48 82.51 -10.18
N PHE A 6 -19.40 82.21 -9.49
CA PHE A 6 -18.51 81.13 -9.84
C PHE A 6 -19.05 79.81 -9.17
N ILE A 7 -19.51 78.88 -9.99
CA ILE A 7 -19.90 77.54 -9.50
C ILE A 7 -18.67 76.62 -9.60
N LEU A 8 -18.13 76.21 -8.44
CA LEU A 8 -17.05 75.24 -8.34
C LEU A 8 -17.67 73.84 -8.36
N ILE A 9 -17.50 73.10 -9.46
CA ILE A 9 -17.91 71.72 -9.56
C ILE A 9 -16.79 70.83 -8.96
N LEU A 10 -17.01 70.34 -7.75
CA LEU A 10 -16.11 69.42 -7.08
C LEU A 10 -16.44 68.00 -7.59
N THR A 11 -15.64 67.50 -8.52
CA THR A 11 -15.77 66.08 -9.01
C THR A 11 -15.15 65.15 -8.01
N PHE A 12 -16.00 64.46 -7.24
CA PHE A 12 -15.59 63.42 -6.28
C PHE A 12 -15.30 62.13 -7.05
N PHE A 13 -14.02 61.79 -7.24
CA PHE A 13 -13.59 60.56 -7.86
C PHE A 13 -13.70 59.44 -6.79
N VAL A 14 -14.81 58.70 -6.78
CA VAL A 14 -14.95 57.49 -5.95
C VAL A 14 -14.17 56.35 -6.64
N VAL A 15 -12.95 56.11 -6.17
CA VAL A 15 -12.20 54.92 -6.51
C VAL A 15 -12.82 53.74 -5.74
N THR A 16 -13.75 53.05 -6.36
CA THR A 16 -14.24 51.76 -5.87
C THR A 16 -13.13 50.71 -6.04
N ASN A 17 -12.40 50.45 -4.97
CA ASN A 17 -11.58 49.26 -4.87
C ASN A 17 -12.52 48.04 -4.91
N PHE A 18 -12.71 47.45 -6.09
CA PHE A 18 -13.25 46.10 -6.21
C PHE A 18 -12.20 45.13 -5.65
N THR A 19 -12.24 44.85 -4.38
CA THR A 19 -11.64 43.68 -3.81
C THR A 19 -12.37 42.49 -4.45
N VAL A 20 -11.76 41.90 -5.46
CA VAL A 20 -12.17 40.59 -5.97
C VAL A 20 -11.98 39.64 -4.81
N LEU A 21 -13.06 39.34 -4.10
CA LEU A 21 -13.09 38.21 -3.19
C LEU A 21 -12.85 36.98 -4.08
N ASN A 22 -11.60 36.51 -4.12
CA ASN A 22 -11.31 35.18 -4.61
C ASN A 22 -12.05 34.21 -3.69
N ILE A 23 -13.25 33.80 -4.09
CA ILE A 23 -13.93 32.68 -3.45
C ILE A 23 -13.11 31.44 -3.82
N SER A 24 -12.16 31.12 -2.96
CA SER A 24 -11.36 29.92 -3.09
C SER A 24 -12.28 28.75 -2.71
N PHE A 25 -12.70 27.97 -3.70
CA PHE A 25 -13.43 26.75 -3.46
C PHE A 25 -12.46 25.72 -2.91
N SER A 26 -12.59 25.40 -1.63
CA SER A 26 -11.85 24.30 -1.01
C SER A 26 -12.34 22.98 -1.62
N GLU A 27 -11.41 22.23 -2.21
CA GLU A 27 -11.66 20.88 -2.71
C GLU A 27 -11.18 19.86 -1.69
N THR A 28 -12.01 18.85 -1.40
CA THR A 28 -11.67 17.77 -0.49
C THR A 28 -11.63 16.44 -1.23
N LEU A 29 -10.47 15.82 -1.29
CA LEU A 29 -10.25 14.50 -1.89
C LEU A 29 -10.59 13.40 -0.89
N LYS A 30 -11.49 12.49 -1.27
CA LYS A 30 -11.86 11.33 -0.46
C LYS A 30 -10.86 10.20 -0.68
N ILE A 31 -10.22 9.74 0.41
CA ILE A 31 -9.25 8.65 0.39
C ILE A 31 -9.85 7.42 1.06
N SER A 32 -9.99 6.33 0.31
CA SER A 32 -10.44 5.04 0.85
C SER A 32 -9.27 4.17 1.25
N THR A 33 -9.30 3.63 2.45
CA THR A 33 -8.36 2.59 2.89
C THR A 33 -9.09 1.47 3.61
N PHE A 34 -8.60 0.24 3.48
CA PHE A 34 -9.17 -0.90 4.19
C PHE A 34 -8.43 -1.24 5.49
N VAL A 35 -7.30 -0.58 5.75
CA VAL A 35 -6.47 -0.83 6.92
C VAL A 35 -6.98 -0.08 8.16
N PRO A 36 -6.69 -0.57 9.38
CA PRO A 36 -7.11 0.09 10.63
C PRO A 36 -6.59 1.52 10.74
N PRO A 37 -7.25 2.42 11.50
CA PRO A 37 -6.88 3.85 11.58
C PRO A 37 -5.43 4.12 11.98
N LYS A 38 -4.83 3.24 12.82
CA LYS A 38 -3.44 3.38 13.29
C LYS A 38 -2.40 2.81 12.33
N HIS A 39 -2.81 2.20 11.21
CA HIS A 39 -1.88 1.67 10.21
C HIS A 39 -1.10 2.81 9.53
N LYS A 40 0.15 2.52 9.14
CA LYS A 40 1.06 3.56 8.62
C LYS A 40 0.59 4.19 7.32
N PHE A 41 -0.17 3.50 6.48
CA PHE A 41 -0.82 4.14 5.33
C PHE A 41 -1.68 5.34 5.75
N ASN A 42 -2.56 5.16 6.74
CA ASN A 42 -3.43 6.27 7.17
C ASN A 42 -2.62 7.41 7.77
N THR A 43 -1.59 7.12 8.58
CA THR A 43 -0.72 8.15 9.14
C THR A 43 0.00 8.95 8.05
N MET A 44 0.56 8.25 7.05
CA MET A 44 1.25 8.88 5.92
C MET A 44 0.29 9.72 5.08
N LEU A 45 -0.89 9.20 4.74
CA LEU A 45 -1.89 9.91 3.95
C LEU A 45 -2.45 11.13 4.71
N THR A 46 -2.57 11.07 6.04
CA THR A 46 -2.92 12.23 6.87
C THR A 46 -1.84 13.30 6.79
N GLN A 47 -0.56 12.94 6.96
CA GLN A 47 0.56 13.86 6.86
C GLN A 47 0.68 14.48 5.46
N TRP A 48 0.47 13.67 4.42
CA TRP A 48 0.41 14.17 3.05
C TRP A 48 -0.75 15.14 2.84
N GLY A 49 -1.92 14.85 3.39
CA GLY A 49 -3.08 15.74 3.36
C GLY A 49 -2.82 17.10 4.03
N GLU A 50 -2.14 17.11 5.18
CA GLU A 50 -1.72 18.35 5.83
C GLU A 50 -0.71 19.14 4.96
N THR A 51 0.20 18.44 4.28
CA THR A 51 1.14 19.07 3.32
C THR A 51 0.39 19.71 2.14
N LEU A 52 -0.61 19.01 1.58
CA LEU A 52 -1.45 19.55 0.50
C LEU A 52 -2.20 20.80 0.96
N LYS A 53 -2.82 20.72 2.15
CA LYS A 53 -3.56 21.83 2.75
C LYS A 53 -2.68 23.06 2.98
N GLU A 54 -1.51 22.86 3.59
CA GLU A 54 -0.56 23.95 3.86
C GLU A 54 -0.07 24.60 2.54
N LYS A 55 0.42 23.81 1.60
CA LYS A 55 0.99 24.32 0.33
C LYS A 55 -0.06 24.93 -0.60
N SER A 56 -1.32 24.51 -0.50
CA SER A 56 -2.43 25.08 -1.28
C SER A 56 -3.13 26.26 -0.60
N GLY A 57 -2.66 26.70 0.59
CA GLY A 57 -3.36 27.73 1.35
C GLY A 57 -4.76 27.32 1.84
N GLY A 58 -5.01 26.01 1.99
CA GLY A 58 -6.29 25.46 2.42
C GLY A 58 -7.26 25.13 1.28
N GLU A 59 -6.88 25.33 0.03
CA GLU A 59 -7.73 25.07 -1.13
C GLU A 59 -7.86 23.58 -1.44
N LEU A 60 -6.84 22.76 -1.13
CA LEU A 60 -6.85 21.31 -1.35
C LEU A 60 -6.73 20.57 -0.03
N ASN A 61 -7.74 19.76 0.32
CA ASN A 61 -7.82 18.99 1.55
C ASN A 61 -8.01 17.50 1.25
N VAL A 62 -7.82 16.65 2.27
CA VAL A 62 -8.14 15.22 2.19
C VAL A 62 -9.04 14.80 3.33
N GLU A 63 -9.90 13.82 3.06
CA GLU A 63 -10.69 13.11 4.06
C GLU A 63 -10.46 11.61 3.92
N ILE A 64 -10.01 10.95 5.01
CA ILE A 64 -9.65 9.53 4.99
C ILE A 64 -10.79 8.70 5.57
N PHE A 65 -11.18 7.65 4.84
CA PHE A 65 -12.18 6.64 5.22
C PHE A 65 -11.46 5.30 5.48
N PRO A 66 -11.00 5.03 6.70
CA PRO A 66 -10.25 3.83 7.05
C PRO A 66 -11.15 2.60 7.25
N SER A 67 -10.52 1.43 7.51
CA SER A 67 -11.22 0.18 7.89
C SER A 67 -12.27 -0.30 6.89
N GLY A 68 -12.12 0.05 5.61
CA GLY A 68 -13.06 -0.37 4.57
C GLY A 68 -14.43 0.32 4.63
N GLN A 69 -14.53 1.50 5.24
CA GLN A 69 -15.81 2.25 5.36
C GLN A 69 -16.49 2.48 4.00
N LEU A 70 -15.71 2.71 2.93
CA LEU A 70 -16.25 2.86 1.58
C LEU A 70 -16.34 1.54 0.82
N GLY A 71 -15.65 0.49 1.29
CA GLY A 71 -15.69 -0.85 0.70
C GLY A 71 -14.54 -1.75 1.16
N PRO A 72 -14.72 -3.08 1.00
CA PRO A 72 -13.73 -4.07 1.42
C PRO A 72 -12.47 -4.06 0.53
N PRO A 73 -11.37 -4.73 0.95
CA PRO A 73 -10.10 -4.73 0.22
C PRO A 73 -10.20 -5.02 -1.28
N PRO A 74 -11.00 -6.01 -1.76
CA PRO A 74 -11.09 -6.30 -3.20
C PRO A 74 -11.76 -5.21 -4.03
N ARG A 75 -12.47 -4.26 -3.39
CA ARG A 75 -13.23 -3.21 -4.08
C ARG A 75 -12.49 -1.88 -4.18
N GLN A 76 -11.34 -1.74 -3.53
CA GLN A 76 -10.64 -0.45 -3.40
C GLN A 76 -10.34 0.20 -4.78
N PHE A 77 -9.88 -0.57 -5.75
CA PHE A 77 -9.63 -0.06 -7.10
C PHE A 77 -10.92 0.37 -7.82
N ASP A 78 -11.99 -0.43 -7.69
CA ASP A 78 -13.28 -0.12 -8.30
C ASP A 78 -13.95 1.12 -7.69
N LEU A 79 -13.73 1.40 -6.38
CA LEU A 79 -14.23 2.62 -5.73
C LEU A 79 -13.69 3.87 -6.42
N VAL A 80 -12.42 3.85 -6.82
CA VAL A 80 -11.77 4.95 -7.55
C VAL A 80 -12.29 5.05 -8.99
N LEU A 81 -12.37 3.94 -9.70
CA LEU A 81 -12.89 3.94 -11.08
C LEU A 81 -14.35 4.44 -11.18
N ASN A 82 -15.17 4.11 -10.17
CA ASN A 82 -16.57 4.49 -10.10
C ASN A 82 -16.82 5.85 -9.44
N GLY A 83 -15.76 6.55 -8.99
CA GLY A 83 -15.87 7.88 -8.37
C GLY A 83 -16.50 7.90 -6.97
N VAL A 84 -16.51 6.77 -6.26
CA VAL A 84 -16.93 6.67 -4.85
C VAL A 84 -15.86 7.27 -3.95
N ALA A 85 -14.59 7.04 -4.29
CA ALA A 85 -13.42 7.65 -3.69
C ALA A 85 -12.58 8.33 -4.79
N ASP A 86 -11.86 9.39 -4.44
CA ASP A 86 -10.91 10.05 -5.34
C ASP A 86 -9.58 9.30 -5.38
N ILE A 87 -9.18 8.76 -4.22
CA ILE A 87 -7.92 8.04 -4.00
C ILE A 87 -8.22 6.77 -3.22
N ALA A 88 -7.48 5.70 -3.48
CA ALA A 88 -7.55 4.49 -2.68
C ALA A 88 -6.19 3.82 -2.48
N VAL A 89 -6.07 3.13 -1.35
CA VAL A 89 -4.98 2.18 -1.09
C VAL A 89 -5.41 0.81 -1.59
N VAL A 90 -4.77 0.34 -2.65
CA VAL A 90 -5.08 -0.93 -3.32
C VAL A 90 -4.02 -1.96 -2.96
N LEU A 91 -4.43 -3.09 -2.37
CA LEU A 91 -3.59 -4.27 -2.22
C LEU A 91 -3.81 -5.17 -3.43
N HIS A 92 -2.83 -5.30 -4.32
CA HIS A 92 -2.95 -5.98 -5.61
C HIS A 92 -3.44 -7.42 -5.46
N SER A 93 -2.90 -8.13 -4.49
CA SER A 93 -3.23 -9.53 -4.22
C SER A 93 -4.67 -9.81 -3.79
N MET A 94 -5.48 -8.77 -3.50
CA MET A 94 -6.90 -8.91 -3.16
C MET A 94 -7.81 -8.98 -4.39
N THR A 95 -7.30 -8.69 -5.60
CA THR A 95 -8.03 -8.80 -6.88
C THR A 95 -7.28 -9.71 -7.84
N PRO A 96 -7.36 -11.04 -7.66
CA PRO A 96 -6.56 -12.00 -8.43
C PRO A 96 -6.67 -11.80 -9.94
N GLY A 97 -5.52 -11.77 -10.61
CA GLY A 97 -5.41 -11.62 -12.07
C GLY A 97 -5.54 -10.20 -12.62
N ARG A 98 -5.80 -9.20 -11.77
CA ARG A 98 -5.90 -7.80 -12.22
C ARG A 98 -4.54 -7.11 -12.37
N PHE A 99 -3.59 -7.45 -11.52
CA PHE A 99 -2.27 -6.80 -11.42
C PHE A 99 -1.11 -7.80 -11.54
N PRO A 100 -1.07 -8.59 -12.64
CA PRO A 100 -0.14 -9.70 -12.77
C PRO A 100 1.32 -9.27 -12.77
N LEU A 101 1.70 -8.14 -13.38
CA LEU A 101 3.06 -7.61 -13.35
C LEU A 101 3.42 -7.06 -11.98
N SER A 102 2.54 -6.22 -11.39
CA SER A 102 2.78 -5.65 -10.07
C SER A 102 3.00 -6.73 -9.00
N GLU A 103 2.28 -7.85 -9.06
CA GLU A 103 2.42 -8.94 -8.11
C GLU A 103 3.77 -9.65 -8.20
N LEU A 104 4.46 -9.64 -9.36
CA LEU A 104 5.79 -10.26 -9.51
C LEU A 104 6.83 -9.61 -8.58
N ALA A 105 6.68 -8.33 -8.20
CA ALA A 105 7.56 -7.70 -7.24
C ALA A 105 7.44 -8.27 -5.80
N GLY A 106 6.50 -9.15 -5.56
CA GLY A 106 6.31 -9.87 -4.30
C GLY A 106 6.80 -11.32 -4.29
N LEU A 107 7.44 -11.83 -5.35
CA LEU A 107 7.92 -13.20 -5.47
C LEU A 107 8.87 -13.60 -4.32
N PRO A 108 9.01 -14.92 -4.00
CA PRO A 108 9.87 -15.39 -2.93
C PRO A 108 11.33 -14.93 -3.09
N PHE A 109 11.89 -14.38 -2.02
CA PHE A 109 13.32 -14.01 -1.88
C PHE A 109 13.92 -13.06 -2.91
N ILE A 110 13.08 -12.35 -3.72
CA ILE A 110 13.59 -11.41 -4.74
C ILE A 110 13.91 -10.02 -4.17
N ASN A 111 13.28 -9.64 -3.07
CA ASN A 111 13.54 -8.33 -2.44
C ASN A 111 14.88 -8.35 -1.69
N PRO A 112 15.58 -7.19 -1.63
CA PRO A 112 16.83 -7.08 -0.88
C PRO A 112 16.69 -7.58 0.56
N LYS A 113 17.72 -8.24 1.07
CA LYS A 113 17.77 -8.71 2.45
C LYS A 113 18.17 -7.55 3.38
N GLY A 114 17.63 -7.56 4.62
CA GLY A 114 18.03 -6.65 5.67
C GLY A 114 17.21 -5.36 5.76
N GLU A 115 17.82 -4.36 6.38
CA GLU A 115 17.23 -3.03 6.56
C GLU A 115 17.03 -2.33 5.20
N ASN A 116 15.97 -1.55 5.04
CA ASN A 116 15.61 -0.83 3.82
C ASN A 116 15.07 -1.70 2.65
N SER A 117 14.64 -2.92 2.89
CA SER A 117 14.03 -3.78 1.87
C SER A 117 12.79 -3.15 1.24
N SER A 118 11.86 -2.65 2.06
CA SER A 118 10.64 -1.99 1.59
C SER A 118 10.93 -0.63 0.94
N ALA A 119 11.89 0.14 1.47
CA ALA A 119 12.29 1.43 0.91
C ALA A 119 12.79 1.29 -0.53
N PHE A 120 13.73 0.37 -0.75
CA PHE A 120 14.29 0.10 -2.08
C PHE A 120 13.21 -0.42 -3.04
N SER A 121 12.48 -1.46 -2.64
CA SER A 121 11.52 -2.12 -3.50
C SER A 121 10.33 -1.23 -3.86
N SER A 122 9.84 -0.41 -2.92
CA SER A 122 8.75 0.54 -3.18
C SER A 122 9.17 1.64 -4.14
N LYS A 123 10.36 2.20 -3.96
CA LYS A 123 10.94 3.18 -4.89
C LYS A 123 11.05 2.58 -6.29
N ARG A 124 11.70 1.43 -6.40
CA ARG A 124 11.95 0.76 -7.67
C ARG A 124 10.66 0.41 -8.41
N LEU A 125 9.67 -0.15 -7.72
CA LEU A 125 8.37 -0.45 -8.31
C LEU A 125 7.66 0.80 -8.82
N THR A 126 7.77 1.92 -8.09
CA THR A 126 7.19 3.20 -8.52
C THR A 126 7.90 3.78 -9.76
N GLU A 127 9.23 3.70 -9.83
CA GLU A 127 10.02 4.13 -10.99
C GLU A 127 9.64 3.34 -12.26
N LEU A 128 9.36 2.06 -12.12
CA LEU A 128 8.98 1.18 -13.21
C LEU A 128 7.51 1.29 -13.63
N ALA A 129 6.66 1.97 -12.82
CA ALA A 129 5.23 2.01 -13.03
C ALA A 129 4.84 2.59 -14.40
N ASN A 130 5.47 3.68 -14.82
CA ASN A 130 5.17 4.32 -16.11
C ASN A 130 5.55 3.44 -17.32
N LYS A 131 6.54 2.57 -17.17
CA LYS A 131 6.98 1.69 -18.27
C LYS A 131 6.14 0.42 -18.37
N PHE A 132 5.74 -0.16 -17.23
CA PHE A 132 5.22 -1.51 -17.21
C PHE A 132 3.79 -1.65 -16.67
N LEU A 133 3.32 -0.71 -15.81
CA LEU A 133 2.17 -0.96 -14.95
C LEU A 133 0.94 -0.09 -15.27
N LEU A 134 1.02 0.79 -16.27
CA LEU A 134 -0.11 1.69 -16.61
C LEU A 134 -1.34 0.94 -17.09
N ASP A 135 -1.17 -0.14 -17.86
CA ASP A 135 -2.30 -0.91 -18.38
C ASP A 135 -3.06 -1.64 -17.26
N GLU A 136 -2.36 -2.16 -16.25
CA GLU A 136 -2.98 -2.77 -15.07
C GLU A 136 -3.77 -1.74 -14.23
N HIS A 137 -3.34 -0.46 -14.27
CA HIS A 137 -3.91 0.64 -13.50
C HIS A 137 -4.73 1.61 -14.34
N LYS A 138 -5.18 1.18 -15.52
CA LYS A 138 -5.93 2.03 -16.47
C LYS A 138 -7.13 2.71 -15.81
N GLY A 139 -7.29 4.01 -16.09
CA GLY A 139 -8.33 4.88 -15.51
C GLY A 139 -7.93 5.51 -14.18
N THR A 140 -6.70 5.25 -13.74
CA THR A 140 -6.13 5.86 -12.52
C THR A 140 -4.74 6.45 -12.76
N LYS A 141 -4.41 7.47 -12.01
CA LYS A 141 -3.05 7.97 -11.84
C LYS A 141 -2.42 7.24 -10.66
N ILE A 142 -1.30 6.59 -10.88
CA ILE A 142 -0.50 5.99 -9.81
C ILE A 142 0.20 7.13 -9.07
N LEU A 143 -0.11 7.32 -7.79
CA LEU A 143 0.55 8.30 -6.92
C LEU A 143 1.86 7.75 -6.36
N MET A 144 1.85 6.49 -5.93
CA MET A 144 3.03 5.71 -5.57
C MET A 144 2.69 4.23 -5.51
N MET A 145 3.72 3.39 -5.66
CA MET A 145 3.67 1.96 -5.37
C MET A 145 4.33 1.68 -4.03
N ALA A 146 3.96 0.59 -3.38
CA ALA A 146 4.61 0.16 -2.15
C ALA A 146 4.75 -1.37 -2.12
N VAL A 147 5.89 -1.83 -1.62
CA VAL A 147 6.19 -3.25 -1.42
C VAL A 147 6.43 -3.45 0.07
N THR A 148 5.70 -4.37 0.69
CA THR A 148 5.89 -4.65 2.13
C THR A 148 7.28 -5.19 2.41
N PRO A 149 7.78 -5.04 3.64
CA PRO A 149 8.79 -5.96 4.14
C PRO A 149 8.33 -7.41 3.92
N PRO A 150 9.23 -8.38 3.70
CA PRO A 150 8.83 -9.76 3.47
C PRO A 150 7.98 -10.32 4.61
N LEU A 151 6.84 -10.93 4.26
CA LEU A 151 5.90 -11.52 5.21
C LEU A 151 6.52 -12.74 5.90
N LYS A 152 6.24 -12.86 7.17
CA LYS A 152 6.55 -13.98 8.05
C LYS A 152 5.34 -14.90 8.16
N ILE A 153 5.55 -16.10 8.71
CA ILE A 153 4.46 -17.00 9.05
C ILE A 153 4.32 -17.00 10.58
N HIS A 154 3.14 -16.57 11.04
CA HIS A 154 2.76 -16.53 12.45
C HIS A 154 1.82 -17.71 12.73
N THR A 155 2.09 -18.52 13.75
CA THR A 155 1.29 -19.72 14.06
C THR A 155 0.80 -19.70 15.51
N ASN A 156 -0.37 -20.30 15.76
CA ASN A 156 -1.00 -20.32 17.08
C ASN A 156 -0.75 -21.64 17.87
N SER A 157 -0.29 -22.71 17.23
CA SER A 157 -0.29 -24.04 17.86
C SER A 157 0.92 -24.91 17.53
N PHE A 158 1.68 -24.65 16.48
CA PHE A 158 2.81 -25.47 16.05
C PHE A 158 4.05 -24.64 15.78
N ASN A 159 5.23 -25.24 15.94
CA ASN A 159 6.51 -24.63 15.61
C ASN A 159 6.72 -24.67 14.08
N PRO A 160 6.79 -23.51 13.38
CA PRO A 160 6.97 -23.45 11.92
C PRO A 160 8.42 -23.62 11.48
N GLY A 161 9.38 -23.79 12.37
CA GLY A 161 10.79 -23.99 12.05
C GLY A 161 11.08 -25.38 11.47
N ASP A 162 10.19 -26.33 11.67
CA ASP A 162 10.20 -27.63 11.02
C ASP A 162 9.10 -27.65 9.97
N PHE A 163 9.48 -27.74 8.71
CA PHE A 163 8.54 -27.63 7.58
C PHE A 163 7.55 -28.82 7.50
N GLU A 164 7.88 -29.98 8.04
CA GLU A 164 6.97 -31.12 8.14
C GLU A 164 5.74 -30.79 9.01
N ASN A 165 5.88 -29.88 9.96
CA ASN A 165 4.78 -29.44 10.83
C ASN A 165 3.67 -28.69 10.11
N PHE A 166 3.87 -28.27 8.85
CA PHE A 166 2.84 -27.59 8.05
C PHE A 166 1.79 -28.56 7.49
N GLU A 167 2.07 -29.86 7.42
CA GLU A 167 1.10 -30.83 6.93
C GLU A 167 -0.20 -30.80 7.74
N GLY A 168 -1.33 -30.70 7.04
CA GLY A 168 -2.66 -30.63 7.63
C GLY A 168 -3.00 -29.32 8.33
N LYS A 169 -2.11 -28.31 8.35
CA LYS A 169 -2.38 -26.99 8.93
C LYS A 169 -3.10 -26.11 7.94
N ARG A 170 -3.91 -25.18 8.47
CA ARG A 170 -4.65 -24.18 7.72
C ARG A 170 -3.98 -22.83 7.91
N ILE A 171 -3.48 -22.25 6.83
CA ILE A 171 -2.73 -20.99 6.89
C ILE A 171 -3.48 -19.92 6.10
N ARG A 172 -3.78 -18.80 6.76
CA ARG A 172 -4.27 -17.60 6.08
C ARG A 172 -3.17 -17.04 5.19
N TYR A 173 -3.52 -16.76 3.94
CA TYR A 173 -2.58 -16.27 2.94
C TYR A 173 -2.94 -14.86 2.41
N ALA A 174 -1.98 -14.21 1.77
CA ALA A 174 -2.10 -12.89 1.17
C ALA A 174 -1.87 -12.96 -0.36
N GLY A 175 -2.88 -13.41 -1.12
CA GLY A 175 -2.86 -13.48 -2.57
C GLY A 175 -2.28 -14.75 -3.18
N LYS A 176 -2.27 -14.81 -4.52
CA LYS A 176 -1.95 -16.02 -5.31
C LYS A 176 -0.57 -16.59 -4.99
N ILE A 177 0.46 -15.75 -4.92
CA ILE A 177 1.84 -16.19 -4.64
C ILE A 177 1.91 -16.84 -3.26
N TRP A 178 1.36 -16.21 -2.24
CA TRP A 178 1.33 -16.77 -0.89
C TRP A 178 0.46 -18.03 -0.78
N LYS A 179 -0.63 -18.12 -1.56
CA LYS A 179 -1.38 -19.37 -1.66
C LYS A 179 -0.49 -20.51 -2.12
N GLN A 180 0.27 -20.31 -3.19
CA GLN A 180 1.19 -21.32 -3.73
C GLN A 180 2.34 -21.66 -2.75
N ILE A 181 2.87 -20.66 -2.02
CA ILE A 181 3.88 -20.92 -0.96
C ILE A 181 3.31 -21.82 0.13
N VAL A 182 2.10 -21.52 0.61
CA VAL A 182 1.42 -22.33 1.64
C VAL A 182 1.19 -23.77 1.17
N GLU A 183 0.75 -23.94 -0.09
CA GLU A 183 0.57 -25.28 -0.71
C GLU A 183 1.91 -26.04 -0.84
N LYS A 184 3.00 -25.36 -1.20
CA LYS A 184 4.34 -25.97 -1.28
C LYS A 184 4.89 -26.39 0.08
N LEU A 185 4.50 -25.70 1.15
CA LEU A 185 4.82 -26.09 2.52
C LEU A 185 3.97 -27.28 3.03
N GLY A 186 3.01 -27.80 2.25
CA GLY A 186 2.12 -28.89 2.65
C GLY A 186 0.89 -28.46 3.46
N ALA A 187 0.69 -27.16 3.65
CA ALA A 187 -0.45 -26.63 4.37
C ALA A 187 -1.65 -26.32 3.44
N SER A 188 -2.83 -26.18 4.03
CA SER A 188 -4.05 -25.79 3.34
C SER A 188 -4.21 -24.25 3.37
N PRO A 189 -4.21 -23.56 2.25
CA PRO A 189 -4.41 -22.10 2.21
C PRO A 189 -5.87 -21.74 2.46
N VAL A 190 -6.11 -20.78 3.35
CA VAL A 190 -7.45 -20.29 3.70
C VAL A 190 -7.56 -18.78 3.43
N PRO A 191 -8.54 -18.34 2.62
CA PRO A 191 -8.73 -16.92 2.34
C PRO A 191 -9.48 -16.24 3.50
N VAL A 192 -8.75 -15.45 4.29
CA VAL A 192 -9.32 -14.63 5.37
C VAL A 192 -8.92 -13.18 5.14
N PRO A 193 -9.86 -12.22 5.18
CA PRO A 193 -9.54 -10.80 5.11
C PRO A 193 -8.57 -10.38 6.22
N PRO A 194 -7.66 -9.41 5.99
CA PRO A 194 -6.67 -9.01 6.99
C PRO A 194 -7.29 -8.66 8.36
N ALA A 195 -8.37 -7.88 8.38
CA ALA A 195 -9.05 -7.44 9.61
C ALA A 195 -9.73 -8.59 10.39
N ALA A 196 -10.04 -9.72 9.75
CA ALA A 196 -10.66 -10.87 10.39
C ALA A 196 -9.65 -11.93 10.86
N THR A 197 -8.34 -11.72 10.62
CA THR A 197 -7.33 -12.77 10.82
C THR A 197 -7.12 -13.12 12.29
N ALA A 198 -7.03 -12.12 13.17
CA ALA A 198 -6.84 -12.39 14.61
C ALA A 198 -8.02 -13.19 15.18
N ASP A 199 -9.25 -12.84 14.82
CA ASP A 199 -10.45 -13.59 15.22
C ASP A 199 -10.45 -15.02 14.66
N ALA A 200 -10.09 -15.19 13.38
CA ALA A 200 -10.00 -16.50 12.75
C ALA A 200 -8.93 -17.41 13.40
N MET A 201 -7.78 -16.86 13.79
CA MET A 201 -6.74 -17.58 14.54
C MET A 201 -7.21 -17.93 15.95
N SER A 202 -7.85 -16.99 16.65
CA SER A 202 -8.39 -17.20 18.01
C SER A 202 -9.45 -18.29 18.06
N LYS A 203 -10.31 -18.36 17.03
CA LYS A 203 -11.37 -19.38 16.91
C LYS A 203 -10.89 -20.71 16.31
N GLY A 204 -9.62 -20.81 15.96
CA GLY A 204 -9.07 -22.00 15.32
C GLY A 204 -9.61 -22.27 13.92
N VAL A 205 -10.10 -21.25 13.20
CA VAL A 205 -10.45 -21.35 11.78
C VAL A 205 -9.19 -21.54 10.95
N VAL A 206 -8.12 -20.86 11.33
CA VAL A 206 -6.77 -21.03 10.79
C VAL A 206 -5.77 -21.30 11.91
N ASP A 207 -4.72 -22.06 11.58
CA ASP A 207 -3.65 -22.45 12.50
C ASP A 207 -2.45 -21.49 12.41
N GLY A 208 -2.49 -20.55 11.44
CA GLY A 208 -1.49 -19.52 11.25
C GLY A 208 -1.88 -18.54 10.16
N ALA A 209 -1.07 -17.49 10.02
CA ALA A 209 -1.29 -16.43 9.03
C ALA A 209 0.03 -15.84 8.54
N THR A 210 0.00 -15.26 7.33
CA THR A 210 1.15 -14.56 6.72
C THR A 210 0.97 -13.06 6.83
N PHE A 211 1.92 -12.40 7.52
CA PHE A 211 1.98 -10.95 7.68
C PHE A 211 3.43 -10.46 7.81
N PRO A 212 3.77 -9.22 7.38
CA PRO A 212 5.00 -8.57 7.84
C PRO A 212 4.86 -8.18 9.31
N TYR A 213 5.96 -7.97 10.02
CA TYR A 213 5.90 -7.53 11.41
C TYR A 213 5.21 -6.17 11.57
N GLU A 214 5.39 -5.25 10.60
CA GLU A 214 4.78 -3.92 10.66
C GLU A 214 3.24 -3.98 10.83
N ALA A 215 2.61 -5.03 10.33
CA ALA A 215 1.18 -5.24 10.40
C ALA A 215 0.72 -5.95 11.68
N THR A 216 1.62 -6.60 12.43
CA THR A 216 1.23 -7.40 13.59
C THR A 216 0.54 -6.59 14.69
N LEU A 217 1.02 -5.39 14.98
CA LEU A 217 0.41 -4.49 15.96
C LEU A 217 -0.94 -3.92 15.49
N PRO A 218 -1.08 -3.34 14.27
CA PRO A 218 -2.35 -2.84 13.79
C PRO A 218 -3.46 -3.89 13.70
N PHE A 219 -3.11 -5.16 13.43
CA PHE A 219 -4.06 -6.27 13.31
C PHE A 219 -4.12 -7.18 14.54
N ASP A 220 -3.47 -6.79 15.65
CA ASP A 220 -3.50 -7.45 16.96
C ASP A 220 -3.18 -8.95 16.91
N LEU A 221 -2.04 -9.30 16.31
CA LEU A 221 -1.65 -10.70 16.08
C LEU A 221 -0.90 -11.34 17.24
N ALA A 222 -0.26 -10.59 18.15
CA ALA A 222 0.50 -11.18 19.24
C ALA A 222 -0.35 -12.03 20.18
N PRO A 223 -1.56 -11.62 20.63
CA PRO A 223 -2.38 -12.42 21.54
C PRO A 223 -2.82 -13.77 20.97
N VAL A 224 -2.83 -13.91 19.64
CA VAL A 224 -3.32 -15.11 18.94
C VAL A 224 -2.21 -15.94 18.30
N SER A 225 -0.95 -15.54 18.47
CA SER A 225 0.23 -16.22 17.94
C SER A 225 1.07 -16.83 19.06
N LYS A 226 1.69 -18.00 18.82
CA LYS A 226 2.70 -18.61 19.70
C LYS A 226 4.09 -18.57 19.09
N PHE A 227 4.18 -18.67 17.78
CA PHE A 227 5.44 -18.71 17.06
C PHE A 227 5.41 -17.79 15.86
N THR A 228 6.57 -17.29 15.48
CA THR A 228 6.82 -16.58 14.21
C THR A 228 8.05 -17.14 13.54
N LEU A 229 7.96 -17.50 12.27
CA LEU A 229 9.09 -17.93 11.45
C LEU A 229 9.70 -16.72 10.72
N GLU A 230 10.99 -16.47 10.95
CA GLU A 230 11.78 -15.46 10.22
C GLU A 230 13.07 -16.04 9.63
N PRO A 231 13.71 -15.39 8.63
CA PRO A 231 13.28 -14.16 7.97
C PRO A 231 12.00 -14.34 7.14
N GLY A 232 11.41 -13.21 6.69
CA GLY A 232 10.26 -13.26 5.78
C GLY A 232 10.61 -13.86 4.42
N ILE A 233 9.60 -14.39 3.73
CA ILE A 233 9.78 -15.23 2.53
C ILE A 233 9.46 -14.45 1.25
N ALA A 234 8.31 -13.78 1.20
CA ALA A 234 7.78 -13.09 0.02
C ALA A 234 7.04 -11.83 0.46
N SER A 235 6.90 -10.86 -0.43
CA SER A 235 6.23 -9.59 -0.15
C SER A 235 4.84 -9.54 -0.79
N VAL A 236 4.08 -8.49 -0.49
CA VAL A 236 2.90 -8.09 -1.24
C VAL A 236 3.03 -6.64 -1.68
N THR A 237 2.37 -6.32 -2.77
CA THR A 237 2.48 -5.01 -3.42
C THR A 237 1.19 -4.22 -3.28
N PHE A 238 1.35 -2.92 -3.12
CA PHE A 238 0.26 -1.95 -3.06
C PHE A 238 0.44 -0.85 -4.09
N ALA A 239 -0.66 -0.21 -4.43
CA ALA A 239 -0.65 1.10 -5.07
C ALA A 239 -1.50 2.09 -4.26
N VAL A 240 -1.05 3.34 -4.18
CA VAL A 240 -1.92 4.47 -3.89
C VAL A 240 -2.28 5.08 -5.23
N VAL A 241 -3.55 4.98 -5.61
CA VAL A 241 -4.04 5.42 -6.91
C VAL A 241 -5.09 6.51 -6.77
N MET A 242 -5.10 7.45 -7.69
CA MET A 242 -6.11 8.51 -7.81
C MET A 242 -6.92 8.30 -9.09
N SER A 243 -8.23 8.53 -9.05
CA SER A 243 -9.07 8.57 -10.25
C SER A 243 -8.54 9.58 -11.25
N GLU A 244 -8.34 9.18 -12.51
CA GLU A 244 -8.00 10.13 -13.58
C GLU A 244 -9.04 11.24 -13.70
N LYS A 245 -10.32 10.94 -13.51
CA LYS A 245 -11.39 11.95 -13.53
C LYS A 245 -11.21 12.94 -12.39
N SER A 246 -10.89 12.47 -11.19
CA SER A 246 -10.64 13.33 -10.03
C SER A 246 -9.38 14.18 -10.21
N TYR A 247 -8.30 13.58 -10.73
CA TYR A 247 -7.08 14.33 -11.03
C TYR A 247 -7.33 15.40 -12.11
N ASN A 248 -8.01 15.06 -13.20
CA ASN A 248 -8.24 15.95 -14.33
C ASN A 248 -9.12 17.16 -14.01
N ARG A 249 -10.03 17.07 -13.01
CA ARG A 249 -10.87 18.21 -12.58
C ARG A 249 -10.11 19.21 -11.71
N LEU A 250 -8.94 18.86 -11.17
CA LEU A 250 -8.12 19.75 -10.37
C LEU A 250 -7.56 20.89 -11.21
N SER A 251 -7.29 22.04 -10.57
CA SER A 251 -6.52 23.12 -11.16
C SER A 251 -5.09 22.67 -11.51
N ASP A 252 -4.44 23.35 -12.44
CA ASP A 252 -3.05 23.01 -12.80
C ASP A 252 -2.10 23.17 -11.60
N ALA A 253 -2.35 24.14 -10.72
CA ALA A 253 -1.59 24.31 -9.48
C ALA A 253 -1.76 23.10 -8.52
N HIS A 254 -3.00 22.61 -8.37
CA HIS A 254 -3.26 21.44 -7.53
C HIS A 254 -2.68 20.16 -8.14
N LYS A 255 -2.75 19.99 -9.48
CA LYS A 255 -2.10 18.87 -10.16
C LYS A 255 -0.59 18.87 -9.94
N ALA A 256 0.06 20.04 -10.13
CA ALA A 256 1.48 20.18 -9.90
C ALA A 256 1.87 19.86 -8.44
N LEU A 257 1.05 20.27 -7.48
CA LEU A 257 1.27 19.95 -6.06
C LEU A 257 1.17 18.45 -5.77
N ILE A 258 0.19 17.76 -6.34
CA ILE A 258 0.10 16.29 -6.24
C ILE A 258 1.32 15.63 -6.86
N ASP A 259 1.73 16.06 -8.07
CA ASP A 259 2.87 15.47 -8.78
C ASP A 259 4.19 15.69 -8.03
N GLU A 260 4.39 16.87 -7.42
CA GLU A 260 5.57 17.19 -6.61
C GLU A 260 5.65 16.36 -5.33
N THR A 261 4.50 16.03 -4.74
CA THR A 261 4.42 15.41 -3.41
C THR A 261 4.20 13.89 -3.43
N THR A 262 4.19 13.27 -4.62
CA THR A 262 4.01 11.83 -4.82
C THR A 262 5.16 11.22 -5.65
N GLY A 263 5.04 9.96 -6.05
CA GLY A 263 6.04 9.27 -6.88
C GLY A 263 7.11 8.53 -6.09
N ALA A 264 8.24 8.24 -6.75
CA ALA A 264 9.28 7.32 -6.25
C ALA A 264 9.94 7.77 -4.94
N ASN A 265 10.18 9.07 -4.77
CA ASN A 265 10.77 9.59 -3.53
C ASN A 265 9.82 9.42 -2.33
N GLN A 266 8.51 9.62 -2.53
CA GLN A 266 7.51 9.39 -1.51
C GLN A 266 7.38 7.90 -1.20
N ALA A 267 7.44 7.03 -2.21
CA ALA A 267 7.45 5.59 -2.05
C ALA A 267 8.65 5.10 -1.23
N GLU A 268 9.86 5.63 -1.50
CA GLU A 268 11.06 5.36 -0.70
C GLU A 268 10.90 5.82 0.75
N ALA A 269 10.41 7.04 0.97
CA ALA A 269 10.19 7.58 2.30
C ALA A 269 9.18 6.74 3.10
N PHE A 270 8.11 6.30 2.47
CA PHE A 270 7.12 5.42 3.07
C PHE A 270 7.71 4.03 3.38
N GLY A 271 8.46 3.45 2.45
CA GLY A 271 9.16 2.19 2.67
C GLY A 271 10.12 2.24 3.85
N LYS A 272 10.87 3.33 4.05
CA LYS A 272 11.72 3.56 5.25
C LYS A 272 10.90 3.56 6.54
N VAL A 273 9.67 4.09 6.51
CA VAL A 273 8.76 4.01 7.67
C VAL A 273 8.38 2.57 7.93
N TRP A 274 8.04 1.79 6.90
CA TRP A 274 7.70 0.37 7.04
C TRP A 274 8.89 -0.44 7.57
N ASP A 275 10.09 -0.27 7.00
CA ASP A 275 11.29 -0.96 7.47
C ASP A 275 11.58 -0.66 8.96
N LYS A 276 11.40 0.60 9.38
CA LYS A 276 11.54 0.98 10.79
C LYS A 276 10.51 0.32 11.71
N VAL A 277 9.25 0.24 11.29
CA VAL A 277 8.19 -0.33 12.12
C VAL A 277 8.17 -1.86 12.10
N GLU A 278 8.91 -2.53 11.21
CA GLU A 278 9.19 -3.96 11.31
C GLU A 278 9.80 -4.30 12.69
N GLY A 279 10.80 -3.55 13.14
CA GLY A 279 11.38 -3.74 14.46
C GLY A 279 10.38 -3.49 15.60
N VAL A 280 9.47 -2.54 15.45
CA VAL A 280 8.40 -2.29 16.43
C VAL A 280 7.43 -3.46 16.50
N GLY A 281 7.02 -4.01 15.34
CA GLY A 281 6.14 -5.16 15.27
C GLY A 281 6.79 -6.43 15.82
N ARG A 282 8.07 -6.67 15.52
CA ARG A 282 8.84 -7.78 16.09
C ARG A 282 8.88 -7.72 17.62
N ASN A 283 9.21 -6.54 18.16
CA ASN A 283 9.21 -6.31 19.61
C ASN A 283 7.81 -6.47 20.24
N TYR A 284 6.74 -6.09 19.51
CA TYR A 284 5.38 -6.31 19.95
C TYR A 284 5.06 -7.81 20.07
N MET A 285 5.45 -8.62 19.10
CA MET A 285 5.28 -10.08 19.14
C MET A 285 6.06 -10.69 20.30
N GLU A 286 7.36 -10.36 20.49
CA GLU A 286 8.19 -10.87 21.59
C GLU A 286 7.61 -10.51 22.97
N LYS A 287 7.20 -9.26 23.17
CA LYS A 287 6.54 -8.81 24.40
C LYS A 287 5.21 -9.48 24.66
N GLY A 288 4.51 -9.89 23.60
CA GLY A 288 3.30 -10.71 23.66
C GLY A 288 3.55 -12.19 23.97
N GLY A 289 4.82 -12.59 24.18
CA GLY A 289 5.20 -13.97 24.48
C GLY A 289 5.33 -14.88 23.25
N VAL A 290 5.35 -14.30 22.04
CA VAL A 290 5.53 -15.07 20.81
C VAL A 290 6.99 -15.47 20.66
N GLN A 291 7.24 -16.76 20.47
CA GLN A 291 8.58 -17.29 20.23
C GLN A 291 8.99 -17.05 18.77
N ILE A 292 10.11 -16.37 18.59
CA ILE A 292 10.67 -16.13 17.25
C ILE A 292 11.57 -17.31 16.87
N ILE A 293 11.28 -17.92 15.73
CA ILE A 293 12.04 -19.04 15.17
C ILE A 293 12.79 -18.50 13.95
N THR A 294 14.11 -18.46 14.05
CA THR A 294 14.97 -18.00 12.95
C THR A 294 15.45 -19.17 12.10
N MET A 295 15.16 -19.14 10.81
CA MET A 295 15.68 -20.14 9.86
C MET A 295 17.20 -20.04 9.74
N SER A 296 17.87 -21.18 9.74
CA SER A 296 19.27 -21.28 9.35
C SER A 296 19.44 -21.00 7.83
N ASP A 297 20.67 -20.68 7.42
CA ASP A 297 21.00 -20.50 5.97
C ASP A 297 20.65 -21.75 5.17
N THR A 298 20.88 -22.95 5.73
CA THR A 298 20.50 -24.22 5.09
C THR A 298 18.99 -24.30 4.88
N GLN A 299 18.18 -23.94 5.86
CA GLN A 299 16.73 -23.93 5.71
C GLN A 299 16.25 -22.88 4.71
N ILE A 300 16.86 -21.70 4.71
CA ILE A 300 16.55 -20.65 3.72
C ILE A 300 16.86 -21.14 2.30
N ASN A 301 18.00 -21.77 2.09
CA ASN A 301 18.41 -22.31 0.77
C ASN A 301 17.45 -23.42 0.32
N SER A 302 17.13 -24.37 1.19
CA SER A 302 16.18 -25.46 0.88
C SER A 302 14.79 -24.92 0.56
N LEU A 303 14.33 -23.91 1.32
CA LEU A 303 13.04 -23.27 1.06
C LEU A 303 13.06 -22.48 -0.26
N SER A 304 14.15 -21.79 -0.58
CA SER A 304 14.32 -21.07 -1.84
C SER A 304 14.28 -22.03 -3.04
N GLU A 305 14.92 -23.19 -2.93
CA GLU A 305 14.86 -24.25 -3.95
C GLU A 305 13.44 -24.81 -4.10
N LEU A 306 12.76 -25.13 -2.99
CA LEU A 306 11.37 -25.59 -3.00
C LEU A 306 10.42 -24.59 -3.68
N LEU A 307 10.65 -23.28 -3.49
CA LEU A 307 9.81 -22.20 -4.00
C LEU A 307 10.22 -21.70 -5.38
N SER A 308 11.32 -22.19 -5.99
CA SER A 308 11.75 -21.82 -7.35
C SER A 308 10.62 -22.02 -8.37
N SER A 309 9.89 -23.15 -8.27
CA SER A 309 8.74 -23.45 -9.13
C SER A 309 7.57 -22.47 -8.97
N VAL A 310 7.41 -21.82 -7.81
CA VAL A 310 6.41 -20.75 -7.61
C VAL A 310 6.85 -19.53 -8.40
N THR A 311 8.11 -19.14 -8.32
CA THR A 311 8.69 -18.03 -9.07
C THR A 311 8.57 -18.25 -10.58
N GLU A 312 9.06 -19.37 -11.09
CA GLU A 312 9.04 -19.73 -12.51
C GLU A 312 7.61 -19.77 -13.08
N SER A 313 6.68 -20.41 -12.38
CA SER A 313 5.30 -20.54 -12.85
C SER A 313 4.56 -19.20 -12.90
N ASN A 314 4.84 -18.27 -11.98
CA ASN A 314 4.21 -16.94 -12.01
C ASN A 314 4.80 -16.08 -13.14
N ILE A 315 6.11 -16.07 -13.33
CA ILE A 315 6.76 -15.37 -14.47
C ILE A 315 6.20 -15.91 -15.80
N LYS A 316 6.25 -17.25 -15.97
CA LYS A 316 5.73 -17.91 -17.18
C LYS A 316 4.27 -17.57 -17.42
N SER A 317 3.42 -17.58 -16.39
CA SER A 317 1.98 -17.25 -16.52
C SER A 317 1.76 -15.83 -17.02
N VAL A 318 2.62 -14.88 -16.61
CA VAL A 318 2.56 -13.48 -17.06
C VAL A 318 3.05 -13.38 -18.51
N ASP A 319 4.19 -13.99 -18.84
CA ASP A 319 4.73 -14.01 -20.21
C ASP A 319 3.77 -14.68 -21.21
N ASP A 320 3.17 -15.82 -20.84
CA ASP A 320 2.18 -16.54 -21.67
C ASP A 320 0.90 -15.71 -21.91
N SER A 321 0.58 -14.75 -21.03
CA SER A 321 -0.52 -13.80 -21.23
C SER A 321 -0.19 -12.62 -22.16
N GLY A 322 1.04 -12.59 -22.68
CA GLY A 322 1.53 -11.53 -23.56
C GLY A 322 2.04 -10.28 -22.84
N LEU A 323 2.20 -10.34 -21.51
CA LEU A 323 2.79 -9.26 -20.71
C LEU A 323 4.29 -9.50 -20.51
N PRO A 324 5.12 -8.44 -20.36
CA PRO A 324 6.58 -8.56 -20.29
C PRO A 324 7.07 -8.94 -18.87
N GLY A 325 6.67 -10.11 -18.35
CA GLY A 325 6.95 -10.55 -16.98
C GLY A 325 8.45 -10.72 -16.71
N THR A 326 9.15 -11.43 -17.60
CA THR A 326 10.60 -11.61 -17.52
C THR A 326 11.36 -10.27 -17.59
N GLU A 327 10.98 -9.36 -18.51
CA GLU A 327 11.61 -8.05 -18.65
C GLU A 327 11.35 -7.17 -17.42
N PHE A 328 10.13 -7.17 -16.93
CA PHE A 328 9.75 -6.42 -15.72
C PHE A 328 10.56 -6.90 -14.51
N LEU A 329 10.61 -8.21 -14.26
CA LEU A 329 11.32 -8.75 -13.10
C LEU A 329 12.82 -8.45 -13.17
N LYS A 330 13.43 -8.59 -14.34
CA LYS A 330 14.84 -8.20 -14.56
C LYS A 330 15.04 -6.73 -14.21
N ALA A 331 14.20 -5.83 -14.74
CA ALA A 331 14.28 -4.41 -14.44
C ALA A 331 14.03 -4.10 -12.94
N PHE A 332 13.19 -4.87 -12.25
CA PHE A 332 12.90 -4.67 -10.82
C PHE A 332 14.07 -5.08 -9.92
N THR A 333 14.82 -6.12 -10.29
CA THR A 333 15.91 -6.70 -9.46
C THR A 333 17.30 -6.11 -9.75
N GLU A 334 17.48 -5.40 -10.87
CA GLU A 334 18.70 -4.64 -11.22
C GLU A 334 18.70 -3.23 -10.57
#